data_5c0e9013942a0d95d4d85a3c8c37dab2
#
_entry.id   5c0e9013942a0d95d4d85a3c8c37dab2
#
_cell.length_a   1.000
_cell.length_b   1.000
_cell.length_c   1.000
_cell.angle_alpha   90.00
_cell.angle_beta   90.00
_cell.angle_gamma   90.00
#
_symmetry.space_group_name_H-M   'P 1'
#
loop_
_entity.id
_entity.type
_entity.pdbx_description
1 polymer ?
#
loop_
_entity_poly.entity_id
_entity_poly.type
_entity_poly.pdbx_seq_one_letter_code
_entity_poly.pdbx_strand_id
1 'polypeptide(L)'
;MKLLRLIAVALLAVAATSTASAQLPSLDPLTAPMGEAIAKAKLKSVIVLDFSGPGEIDTALGQELAEKFSMALSKSSDKFSVAARGEINESLAKKALRSTGFNDVGLALLAASEFKIESVIIGKITLTGDSLGIAVECYRVDSGKWLNGFKTTSTVSAEMRDLMNNFVEYPAPQPDLTIPVSGSNGYSYPTCVECRPAHYDGHDAPRHFVGTVILSAVITADGSTDDVMVLKALPYGLTARAIEAVKSWKFTPARDSRGNSAAVRQVIGVTFHLD
;
A
#
# COMPACT_ATOMS: atom_id res chain seq x y z
N MET A 1 -11.38 55.80 -57.13
CA MET A 1 -10.31 55.63 -56.15
C MET A 1 -10.82 54.64 -55.08
N LYS A 2 -10.48 53.36 -55.19
CA LYS A 2 -10.89 52.35 -54.24
C LYS A 2 -9.67 51.97 -53.38
N LEU A 3 -9.71 52.27 -52.12
CA LEU A 3 -8.68 51.87 -51.11
C LEU A 3 -8.84 50.40 -50.79
N LEU A 4 -7.83 49.61 -51.14
CA LEU A 4 -7.72 48.22 -50.78
C LEU A 4 -7.06 48.14 -49.39
N ARG A 5 -7.84 47.71 -48.37
CA ARG A 5 -7.28 47.41 -47.04
C ARG A 5 -6.77 45.97 -47.02
N LEU A 6 -5.46 45.81 -46.91
CA LEU A 6 -4.83 44.54 -46.60
C LEU A 6 -5.08 44.23 -45.10
N ILE A 7 -5.77 43.13 -44.83
CA ILE A 7 -5.86 42.56 -43.51
C ILE A 7 -4.72 41.51 -43.39
N ALA A 8 -3.72 41.83 -42.58
CA ALA A 8 -2.69 40.90 -42.24
C ALA A 8 -3.24 39.93 -41.19
N VAL A 9 -3.46 38.68 -41.56
CA VAL A 9 -3.79 37.60 -40.62
C VAL A 9 -2.49 37.12 -39.99
N ALA A 10 -2.25 37.48 -38.74
CA ALA A 10 -1.16 36.94 -37.96
C ALA A 10 -1.55 35.51 -37.56
N LEU A 11 -0.91 34.52 -38.16
CA LEU A 11 -0.94 33.13 -37.71
C LEU A 11 -0.20 33.05 -36.36
N LEU A 12 -0.94 32.93 -35.28
CA LEU A 12 -0.38 32.54 -33.96
C LEU A 12 -0.05 31.04 -34.05
N ALA A 13 1.24 30.71 -34.24
CA ALA A 13 1.70 29.36 -34.04
C ALA A 13 1.59 28.99 -32.54
N VAL A 14 0.56 28.26 -32.19
CA VAL A 14 0.48 27.60 -30.88
C VAL A 14 1.54 26.52 -30.90
N ALA A 15 2.66 26.79 -30.25
CA ALA A 15 3.65 25.76 -29.95
C ALA A 15 2.97 24.75 -29.01
N ALA A 16 2.57 23.61 -29.56
CA ALA A 16 2.20 22.45 -28.78
C ALA A 16 3.43 22.04 -27.97
N THR A 17 3.51 22.44 -26.70
CA THR A 17 4.44 21.85 -25.76
C THR A 17 4.01 20.38 -25.59
N SER A 18 4.60 19.51 -26.40
CA SER A 18 4.54 18.07 -26.10
C SER A 18 5.16 17.91 -24.71
N THR A 19 4.32 17.59 -23.73
CA THR A 19 4.79 17.06 -22.45
C THR A 19 5.52 15.77 -22.80
N ALA A 20 6.85 15.84 -22.85
CA ALA A 20 7.68 14.66 -23.01
C ALA A 20 7.36 13.75 -21.83
N SER A 21 6.64 12.68 -22.09
CA SER A 21 6.44 11.61 -21.10
C SER A 21 7.82 11.09 -20.74
N ALA A 22 8.15 11.04 -19.47
CA ALA A 22 9.41 10.48 -18.98
C ALA A 22 9.66 9.12 -19.66
N GLN A 23 10.80 8.98 -20.32
CA GLN A 23 11.12 7.72 -20.99
C GLN A 23 11.56 6.70 -19.94
N LEU A 24 10.59 6.02 -19.34
CA LEU A 24 10.82 4.98 -18.36
C LEU A 24 11.59 3.79 -18.99
N PRO A 25 12.43 3.09 -18.21
CA PRO A 25 13.18 1.94 -18.70
C PRO A 25 12.26 0.82 -19.18
N SER A 26 12.79 -0.07 -20.07
CA SER A 26 12.09 -1.33 -20.36
C SER A 26 12.02 -2.20 -19.11
N LEU A 27 10.84 -2.74 -18.84
CA LEU A 27 10.59 -3.66 -17.73
C LEU A 27 10.47 -5.12 -18.20
N ASP A 28 10.72 -5.40 -19.51
CA ASP A 28 10.67 -6.75 -20.07
C ASP A 28 11.55 -7.76 -19.31
N PRO A 29 12.79 -7.37 -18.86
CA PRO A 29 13.63 -8.27 -18.07
C PRO A 29 13.01 -8.70 -16.73
N LEU A 30 12.01 -7.98 -16.26
CA LEU A 30 11.28 -8.26 -15.02
C LEU A 30 9.92 -8.92 -15.27
N THR A 31 9.17 -8.44 -16.27
CA THR A 31 7.77 -8.86 -16.51
C THR A 31 7.67 -10.26 -17.11
N ALA A 32 8.49 -10.58 -18.10
CA ALA A 32 8.43 -11.89 -18.76
C ALA A 32 8.73 -13.04 -17.79
N PRO A 33 9.87 -13.05 -17.06
CA PRO A 33 10.16 -14.14 -16.13
C PRO A 33 9.21 -14.16 -14.91
N MET A 34 8.65 -13.01 -14.49
CA MET A 34 7.64 -12.96 -13.44
C MET A 34 6.33 -13.62 -13.89
N GLY A 35 5.87 -13.32 -15.10
CA GLY A 35 4.69 -13.95 -15.67
C GLY A 35 4.83 -15.48 -15.78
N GLU A 36 5.99 -15.97 -16.20
CA GLU A 36 6.30 -17.40 -16.22
C GLU A 36 6.27 -18.03 -14.82
N ALA A 37 6.85 -17.35 -13.82
CA ALA A 37 6.89 -17.84 -12.44
C ALA A 37 5.47 -17.96 -11.86
N ILE A 38 4.61 -16.96 -12.05
CA ILE A 38 3.21 -16.95 -11.60
C ILE A 38 2.42 -18.08 -12.29
N ALA A 39 2.55 -18.20 -13.62
CA ALA A 39 1.88 -19.24 -14.40
C ALA A 39 2.32 -20.65 -13.99
N LYS A 40 3.61 -20.85 -13.73
CA LYS A 40 4.19 -22.13 -13.26
C LYS A 40 3.67 -22.49 -11.85
N ALA A 41 3.49 -21.49 -11.01
CA ALA A 41 2.90 -21.66 -9.67
C ALA A 41 1.39 -21.88 -9.68
N LYS A 42 0.75 -21.80 -10.87
CA LYS A 42 -0.70 -21.96 -11.10
C LYS A 42 -1.55 -20.95 -10.32
N LEU A 43 -1.01 -19.78 -10.02
CA LEU A 43 -1.74 -18.69 -9.39
C LEU A 43 -2.64 -18.01 -10.41
N LYS A 44 -3.84 -17.63 -10.01
CA LYS A 44 -4.90 -17.10 -10.89
C LYS A 44 -5.06 -15.60 -10.84
N SER A 45 -4.57 -14.98 -9.77
CA SER A 45 -4.67 -13.54 -9.60
C SER A 45 -3.42 -12.96 -8.94
N VAL A 46 -3.05 -11.76 -9.37
CA VAL A 46 -1.92 -11.02 -8.85
C VAL A 46 -2.26 -9.54 -8.71
N ILE A 47 -1.76 -8.93 -7.66
CA ILE A 47 -1.75 -7.48 -7.47
C ILE A 47 -0.32 -6.98 -7.55
N VAL A 48 -0.12 -5.83 -8.20
CA VAL A 48 1.14 -5.10 -8.22
C VAL A 48 0.96 -3.85 -7.37
N LEU A 49 1.70 -3.74 -6.28
CA LEU A 49 1.68 -2.55 -5.44
C LEU A 49 2.66 -1.49 -5.97
N ASP A 50 2.57 -0.26 -5.44
CA ASP A 50 3.49 0.81 -5.83
C ASP A 50 4.92 0.42 -5.46
N PHE A 51 5.88 0.78 -6.32
CA PHE A 51 7.29 0.50 -6.05
C PHE A 51 7.83 1.55 -5.09
N SER A 52 8.46 1.10 -4.02
CA SER A 52 9.09 1.99 -3.08
C SER A 52 10.40 2.56 -3.61
N GLY A 53 10.62 3.84 -3.39
CA GLY A 53 11.87 4.53 -3.66
C GLY A 53 12.93 4.33 -2.58
N PRO A 54 14.09 4.98 -2.74
CA PRO A 54 15.13 5.00 -1.71
C PRO A 54 14.60 5.48 -0.36
N GLY A 55 15.01 4.81 0.72
CA GLY A 55 14.49 5.10 2.06
C GLY A 55 13.06 4.60 2.31
N GLU A 56 12.57 3.73 1.43
CA GLU A 56 11.21 3.15 1.51
C GLU A 56 10.09 4.19 1.39
N ILE A 57 10.34 5.23 0.61
CA ILE A 57 9.40 6.34 0.39
C ILE A 57 8.64 6.10 -0.92
N ASP A 58 7.34 6.39 -0.91
CA ASP A 58 6.52 6.34 -2.11
C ASP A 58 6.79 7.58 -2.97
N THR A 59 7.06 7.34 -4.26
CA THR A 59 7.42 8.39 -5.22
C THR A 59 6.58 8.27 -6.49
N ALA A 60 6.44 9.36 -7.23
CA ALA A 60 5.78 9.35 -8.53
C ALA A 60 6.44 8.35 -9.48
N LEU A 61 7.79 8.23 -9.46
CA LEU A 61 8.51 7.23 -10.25
C LEU A 61 8.09 5.81 -9.87
N GLY A 62 7.92 5.53 -8.57
CA GLY A 62 7.47 4.24 -8.07
C GLY A 62 6.07 3.87 -8.58
N GLN A 63 5.16 4.83 -8.58
CA GLN A 63 3.81 4.64 -9.12
C GLN A 63 3.82 4.37 -10.62
N GLU A 64 4.54 5.18 -11.40
CA GLU A 64 4.61 5.03 -12.85
C GLU A 64 5.28 3.71 -13.28
N LEU A 65 6.35 3.30 -12.60
CA LEU A 65 7.00 2.02 -12.87
C LEU A 65 6.09 0.84 -12.51
N ALA A 66 5.38 0.91 -11.39
CA ALA A 66 4.44 -0.13 -11.00
C ALA A 66 3.25 -0.23 -11.96
N GLU A 67 2.73 0.89 -12.47
CA GLU A 67 1.67 0.91 -13.48
C GLU A 67 2.16 0.29 -14.80
N LYS A 68 3.32 0.74 -15.30
CA LYS A 68 3.93 0.17 -16.51
C LYS A 68 4.20 -1.33 -16.36
N PHE A 69 4.71 -1.76 -15.19
CA PHE A 69 4.93 -3.17 -14.88
C PHE A 69 3.62 -3.97 -14.87
N SER A 70 2.59 -3.45 -14.21
CA SER A 70 1.27 -4.07 -14.12
C SER A 70 0.65 -4.28 -15.51
N MET A 71 0.70 -3.24 -16.37
CA MET A 71 0.22 -3.33 -17.76
C MET A 71 1.01 -4.34 -18.61
N ALA A 72 2.34 -4.36 -18.48
CA ALA A 72 3.18 -5.31 -19.20
C ALA A 72 2.95 -6.75 -18.73
N LEU A 73 2.84 -6.95 -17.41
CA LEU A 73 2.56 -8.24 -16.81
C LEU A 73 1.20 -8.79 -17.25
N SER A 74 0.17 -7.96 -17.32
CA SER A 74 -1.17 -8.36 -17.78
C SER A 74 -1.20 -8.88 -19.22
N LYS A 75 -0.25 -8.41 -20.04
CA LYS A 75 -0.08 -8.84 -21.45
C LYS A 75 0.82 -10.05 -21.60
N SER A 76 1.58 -10.43 -20.55
CA SER A 76 2.56 -11.52 -20.62
C SER A 76 1.95 -12.91 -20.59
N SER A 77 0.72 -13.08 -20.11
CA SER A 77 0.05 -14.38 -20.01
C SER A 77 -1.46 -14.23 -19.82
N ASP A 78 -2.22 -15.16 -20.36
CA ASP A 78 -3.66 -15.33 -20.16
C ASP A 78 -4.01 -16.30 -19.02
N LYS A 79 -2.99 -16.86 -18.34
CA LYS A 79 -3.17 -17.87 -17.29
C LYS A 79 -3.55 -17.29 -15.93
N PHE A 80 -3.37 -15.98 -15.75
CA PHE A 80 -3.73 -15.25 -14.54
C PHE A 80 -4.22 -13.84 -14.87
N SER A 81 -4.95 -13.25 -13.96
CA SER A 81 -5.40 -11.86 -14.05
C SER A 81 -4.54 -10.95 -13.19
N VAL A 82 -4.25 -9.74 -13.68
CA VAL A 82 -3.63 -8.67 -12.89
C VAL A 82 -4.74 -7.73 -12.42
N ALA A 83 -4.84 -7.54 -11.12
CA ALA A 83 -5.89 -6.72 -10.53
C ALA A 83 -5.72 -5.22 -10.88
N ALA A 84 -6.82 -4.53 -11.09
CA ALA A 84 -6.83 -3.10 -11.43
C ALA A 84 -6.32 -2.28 -10.24
N ARG A 85 -5.23 -1.51 -10.47
CA ARG A 85 -4.55 -0.76 -9.41
C ARG A 85 -5.40 0.37 -8.80
N GLY A 86 -6.24 1.02 -9.61
CA GLY A 86 -7.06 2.16 -9.16
C GLY A 86 -8.00 1.80 -8.02
N GLU A 87 -8.81 0.76 -8.20
CA GLU A 87 -9.78 0.31 -7.18
C GLU A 87 -9.10 -0.14 -5.89
N ILE A 88 -7.97 -0.84 -6.04
CA ILE A 88 -7.20 -1.33 -4.90
C ILE A 88 -6.58 -0.16 -4.14
N ASN A 89 -5.97 0.78 -4.84
CA ASN A 89 -5.35 1.95 -4.26
C ASN A 89 -6.36 2.80 -3.47
N GLU A 90 -7.57 2.98 -4.01
CA GLU A 90 -8.66 3.70 -3.34
C GLU A 90 -9.11 2.96 -2.06
N SER A 91 -9.29 1.64 -2.14
CA SER A 91 -9.71 0.85 -0.98
C SER A 91 -8.63 0.81 0.11
N LEU A 92 -7.36 0.70 -0.26
CA LEU A 92 -6.24 0.71 0.69
C LEU A 92 -6.07 2.07 1.35
N ALA A 93 -6.31 3.17 0.61
CA ALA A 93 -6.32 4.51 1.17
C ALA A 93 -7.43 4.67 2.22
N LYS A 94 -8.64 4.16 1.96
CA LYS A 94 -9.74 4.19 2.92
C LYS A 94 -9.44 3.44 4.23
N LYS A 95 -8.62 2.38 4.16
CA LYS A 95 -8.25 1.55 5.32
C LYS A 95 -6.97 1.99 6.04
N ALA A 96 -6.39 3.13 5.70
CA ALA A 96 -5.08 3.60 6.19
C ALA A 96 -3.90 2.64 5.95
N LEU A 97 -4.10 1.58 5.23
CA LEU A 97 -3.03 0.64 4.93
C LEU A 97 -1.95 1.25 4.04
N ARG A 98 -2.27 2.36 3.35
CA ARG A 98 -1.37 3.05 2.43
C ARG A 98 -0.48 4.12 3.07
N SER A 99 -0.91 4.71 4.18
CA SER A 99 -0.13 5.75 4.86
C SER A 99 1.19 5.25 5.46
N THR A 100 1.41 3.93 5.44
CA THR A 100 2.58 3.28 6.06
C THR A 100 3.60 2.77 5.04
N GLY A 101 3.33 2.92 3.73
CA GLY A 101 4.12 2.30 2.66
C GLY A 101 3.94 0.77 2.57
N PHE A 102 4.01 0.22 1.36
CA PHE A 102 3.91 -1.23 1.14
C PHE A 102 5.28 -1.93 1.10
N ASN A 103 6.27 -1.37 1.75
CA ASN A 103 7.60 -1.98 1.85
C ASN A 103 7.64 -3.16 2.81
N ASP A 104 6.61 -3.25 3.66
CA ASP A 104 6.42 -4.36 4.56
C ASP A 104 5.62 -5.46 3.86
N VAL A 105 6.26 -6.62 3.64
CA VAL A 105 5.64 -7.78 2.99
C VAL A 105 4.36 -8.20 3.72
N GLY A 106 4.32 -8.12 5.04
CA GLY A 106 3.15 -8.48 5.82
C GLY A 106 1.95 -7.58 5.53
N LEU A 107 2.15 -6.27 5.41
CA LEU A 107 1.09 -5.34 5.00
C LEU A 107 0.63 -5.58 3.56
N ALA A 108 1.57 -5.86 2.66
CA ALA A 108 1.26 -6.20 1.28
C ALA A 108 0.40 -7.47 1.17
N LEU A 109 0.73 -8.52 1.94
CA LEU A 109 -0.04 -9.76 2.01
C LEU A 109 -1.42 -9.52 2.61
N LEU A 110 -1.52 -8.74 3.69
CA LEU A 110 -2.79 -8.39 4.30
C LEU A 110 -3.68 -7.64 3.31
N ALA A 111 -3.13 -6.63 2.62
CA ALA A 111 -3.83 -5.89 1.59
C ALA A 111 -4.36 -6.80 0.48
N ALA A 112 -3.53 -7.69 -0.04
CA ALA A 112 -3.92 -8.64 -1.10
C ALA A 112 -5.01 -9.63 -0.62
N SER A 113 -4.95 -10.08 0.63
CA SER A 113 -5.95 -11.00 1.20
C SER A 113 -7.35 -10.39 1.28
N GLU A 114 -7.46 -9.10 1.55
CA GLU A 114 -8.73 -8.36 1.59
C GLU A 114 -9.48 -8.39 0.24
N PHE A 115 -8.72 -8.47 -0.86
CA PHE A 115 -9.26 -8.57 -2.23
C PHE A 115 -9.36 -10.01 -2.75
N LYS A 116 -9.06 -11.00 -1.91
CA LYS A 116 -9.03 -12.42 -2.31
C LYS A 116 -8.07 -12.68 -3.48
N ILE A 117 -6.97 -11.96 -3.53
CA ILE A 117 -5.90 -12.11 -4.52
C ILE A 117 -4.94 -13.20 -4.05
N GLU A 118 -4.47 -14.05 -4.96
CA GLU A 118 -3.61 -15.20 -4.63
C GLU A 118 -2.13 -14.86 -4.52
N SER A 119 -1.69 -13.76 -5.16
CA SER A 119 -0.29 -13.32 -5.10
C SER A 119 -0.16 -11.81 -5.12
N VAL A 120 0.90 -11.31 -4.48
CA VAL A 120 1.26 -9.90 -4.43
C VAL A 120 2.66 -9.69 -4.97
N ILE A 121 2.83 -8.64 -5.76
CA ILE A 121 4.14 -8.16 -6.21
C ILE A 121 4.44 -6.84 -5.53
N ILE A 122 5.58 -6.79 -4.89
CA ILE A 122 6.19 -5.57 -4.35
C ILE A 122 7.42 -5.21 -5.17
N GLY A 123 7.65 -3.92 -5.36
CA GLY A 123 8.80 -3.41 -6.10
C GLY A 123 9.63 -2.46 -5.26
N LYS A 124 10.93 -2.47 -5.49
CA LYS A 124 11.90 -1.59 -4.82
C LYS A 124 12.79 -0.91 -5.83
N ILE A 125 12.96 0.40 -5.68
CA ILE A 125 13.83 1.23 -6.50
C ILE A 125 15.05 1.61 -5.67
N THR A 126 16.23 1.50 -6.25
CA THR A 126 17.48 1.96 -5.67
C THR A 126 18.17 2.90 -6.63
N LEU A 127 18.87 3.90 -6.11
CA LEU A 127 19.67 4.83 -6.89
C LEU A 127 21.11 4.80 -6.40
N THR A 128 22.04 4.52 -7.30
CA THR A 128 23.47 4.56 -7.01
C THR A 128 24.18 5.33 -8.11
N GLY A 129 24.53 6.58 -7.84
CA GLY A 129 25.02 7.51 -8.87
C GLY A 129 23.99 7.70 -9.98
N ASP A 130 24.36 7.32 -11.22
CA ASP A 130 23.47 7.37 -12.39
C ASP A 130 22.82 6.02 -12.71
N SER A 131 22.94 5.03 -11.82
CA SER A 131 22.34 3.72 -11.99
C SER A 131 21.05 3.62 -11.18
N LEU A 132 19.95 3.33 -11.89
CA LEU A 132 18.63 3.01 -11.33
C LEU A 132 18.50 1.49 -11.24
N GLY A 133 18.46 0.96 -10.02
CA GLY A 133 18.15 -0.44 -9.78
C GLY A 133 16.64 -0.60 -9.55
N ILE A 134 16.03 -1.61 -10.18
CA ILE A 134 14.63 -1.98 -9.97
C ILE A 134 14.59 -3.46 -9.62
N ALA A 135 14.04 -3.78 -8.47
CA ALA A 135 13.81 -5.14 -8.01
C ALA A 135 12.31 -5.37 -7.81
N VAL A 136 11.83 -6.54 -8.17
CA VAL A 136 10.44 -6.96 -7.96
C VAL A 136 10.43 -8.35 -7.31
N GLU A 137 9.57 -8.52 -6.33
CA GLU A 137 9.40 -9.78 -5.61
C GLU A 137 7.94 -10.17 -5.57
N CYS A 138 7.66 -11.46 -5.75
CA CYS A 138 6.31 -12.03 -5.73
C CYS A 138 6.16 -12.97 -4.54
N TYR A 139 5.05 -12.84 -3.84
CA TYR A 139 4.70 -13.64 -2.67
C TYR A 139 3.33 -14.28 -2.85
N ARG A 140 3.15 -15.49 -2.35
CA ARG A 140 1.84 -16.14 -2.23
C ARG A 140 1.10 -15.57 -1.03
N VAL A 141 -0.17 -15.22 -1.21
CA VAL A 141 -0.97 -14.63 -0.14
C VAL A 141 -1.39 -15.67 0.90
N ASP A 142 -1.73 -16.89 0.47
CA ASP A 142 -2.20 -17.98 1.34
C ASP A 142 -1.18 -18.43 2.40
N SER A 143 0.11 -18.35 2.07
CA SER A 143 1.18 -18.86 2.91
C SER A 143 2.25 -17.84 3.30
N GLY A 144 2.16 -16.63 2.73
CA GLY A 144 3.20 -15.60 2.88
C GLY A 144 4.56 -15.98 2.25
N LYS A 145 4.64 -17.11 1.54
CA LYS A 145 5.89 -17.60 0.99
C LYS A 145 6.33 -16.79 -0.22
N TRP A 146 7.61 -16.42 -0.22
CA TRP A 146 8.29 -15.89 -1.39
C TRP A 146 8.22 -16.89 -2.55
N LEU A 147 7.81 -16.43 -3.71
CA LEU A 147 7.67 -17.22 -4.92
C LEU A 147 8.88 -17.06 -5.83
N ASN A 148 9.18 -15.82 -6.18
CA ASN A 148 10.32 -15.47 -7.03
C ASN A 148 10.61 -13.96 -6.95
N GLY A 149 11.80 -13.56 -7.43
CA GLY A 149 12.22 -12.18 -7.52
C GLY A 149 13.15 -11.96 -8.70
N PHE A 150 13.05 -10.79 -9.32
CA PHE A 150 13.87 -10.37 -10.45
C PHE A 150 14.35 -8.94 -10.25
N LYS A 151 15.50 -8.63 -10.83
CA LYS A 151 16.08 -7.29 -10.77
C LYS A 151 16.65 -6.89 -12.11
N THR A 152 16.62 -5.60 -12.37
CA THR A 152 17.26 -4.99 -13.54
C THR A 152 17.91 -3.67 -13.14
N THR A 153 18.75 -3.15 -14.01
CA THR A 153 19.35 -1.82 -13.86
C THR A 153 19.20 -1.03 -15.14
N SER A 154 19.12 0.27 -15.02
CA SER A 154 19.05 1.22 -16.14
C SER A 154 19.79 2.49 -15.77
N THR A 155 20.12 3.31 -16.77
CA THR A 155 20.60 4.66 -16.52
C THR A 155 19.43 5.54 -16.11
N VAL A 156 19.60 6.35 -15.07
CA VAL A 156 18.58 7.31 -14.63
C VAL A 156 18.62 8.57 -15.51
N SER A 157 17.46 8.98 -16.02
CA SER A 157 17.31 10.27 -16.71
C SER A 157 17.02 11.42 -15.72
N ALA A 158 17.10 12.66 -16.20
CA ALA A 158 16.71 13.82 -15.40
C ALA A 158 15.24 13.74 -14.98
N GLU A 159 14.37 13.36 -15.90
CA GLU A 159 12.92 13.21 -15.64
C GLU A 159 12.64 12.13 -14.59
N MET A 160 13.38 11.01 -14.61
CA MET A 160 13.25 9.98 -13.59
C MET A 160 13.70 10.49 -12.20
N ARG A 161 14.73 11.36 -12.16
CA ARG A 161 15.14 11.99 -10.88
C ARG A 161 14.07 12.93 -10.37
N ASP A 162 13.44 13.71 -11.23
CA ASP A 162 12.35 14.60 -10.85
C ASP A 162 11.15 13.81 -10.32
N LEU A 163 10.76 12.71 -10.98
CA LEU A 163 9.71 11.82 -10.52
C LEU A 163 10.07 11.13 -9.19
N MET A 164 11.34 10.83 -8.95
CA MET A 164 11.81 10.24 -7.70
C MET A 164 11.78 11.24 -6.55
N ASN A 165 11.98 12.52 -6.82
CA ASN A 165 11.91 13.59 -5.83
C ASN A 165 10.47 14.08 -5.59
N ASN A 166 9.53 13.65 -6.40
CA ASN A 166 8.11 13.92 -6.23
C ASN A 166 7.49 12.85 -5.33
N PHE A 167 7.40 13.15 -4.04
CA PHE A 167 6.84 12.24 -3.05
C PHE A 167 5.33 12.16 -3.18
N VAL A 168 4.80 10.96 -3.02
CA VAL A 168 3.37 10.70 -3.04
C VAL A 168 2.84 10.66 -1.62
N GLU A 169 2.01 11.63 -1.29
CA GLU A 169 1.26 11.64 -0.04
C GLU A 169 -0.13 11.04 -0.29
N TYR A 170 -0.46 10.02 0.47
CA TYR A 170 -1.82 9.48 0.49
C TYR A 170 -2.62 10.19 1.59
N PRO A 171 -3.85 10.63 1.27
CA PRO A 171 -4.68 11.25 2.30
C PRO A 171 -4.84 10.30 3.48
N ALA A 172 -4.62 10.81 4.67
CA ALA A 172 -4.91 10.06 5.88
C ALA A 172 -6.37 9.60 5.83
N PRO A 173 -6.67 8.33 6.17
CA PRO A 173 -8.04 7.86 6.20
C PRO A 173 -8.83 8.70 7.18
N GLN A 174 -10.01 9.10 6.75
CA GLN A 174 -10.94 9.80 7.61
C GLN A 174 -11.75 8.76 8.38
N PRO A 175 -11.65 8.71 9.70
CA PRO A 175 -12.50 7.82 10.48
C PRO A 175 -13.96 8.23 10.29
N ASP A 176 -14.86 7.26 10.36
CA ASP A 176 -16.29 7.54 10.43
C ASP A 176 -16.58 8.36 11.70
N LEU A 177 -16.86 9.64 11.52
CA LEU A 177 -17.14 10.57 12.62
C LEU A 177 -18.52 10.35 13.26
N THR A 178 -19.37 9.50 12.68
CA THR A 178 -20.65 9.13 13.28
C THR A 178 -20.48 8.13 14.44
N ILE A 179 -19.33 7.42 14.45
CA ILE A 179 -19.00 6.50 15.54
C ILE A 179 -18.31 7.27 16.66
N PRO A 180 -18.88 7.30 17.87
CA PRO A 180 -18.31 8.04 19.00
C PRO A 180 -16.96 7.47 19.42
N VAL A 181 -16.11 8.34 19.94
CA VAL A 181 -14.83 7.94 20.54
C VAL A 181 -15.08 7.43 21.95
N SER A 182 -14.45 6.31 22.32
CA SER A 182 -14.54 5.74 23.66
C SER A 182 -14.14 6.76 24.74
N GLY A 183 -14.87 6.77 25.83
CA GLY A 183 -14.66 7.72 26.93
C GLY A 183 -15.10 9.16 26.65
N SER A 184 -15.73 9.43 25.49
CA SER A 184 -16.25 10.75 25.14
C SER A 184 -17.79 10.76 25.11
N ASN A 185 -18.40 11.92 25.28
CA ASN A 185 -19.85 12.13 25.12
C ASN A 185 -20.74 11.13 25.91
N GLY A 186 -20.29 10.68 27.08
CA GLY A 186 -21.03 9.75 27.93
C GLY A 186 -20.91 8.27 27.55
N TYR A 187 -20.03 7.94 26.59
CA TYR A 187 -19.69 6.55 26.27
C TYR A 187 -18.57 6.05 27.19
N SER A 188 -18.72 4.84 27.74
CA SER A 188 -17.66 4.21 28.52
C SER A 188 -16.51 3.68 27.63
N TYR A 189 -15.41 3.30 28.27
CA TYR A 189 -14.35 2.55 27.57
C TYR A 189 -14.75 1.06 27.45
N PRO A 190 -14.49 0.44 26.29
CA PRO A 190 -14.54 -1.01 26.18
C PRO A 190 -13.41 -1.62 27.00
N THR A 191 -13.65 -2.80 27.58
CA THR A 191 -12.64 -3.51 28.37
C THR A 191 -12.25 -4.81 27.70
N CYS A 192 -10.95 -5.09 27.63
CA CYS A 192 -10.46 -6.32 27.06
C CYS A 192 -10.94 -7.55 27.86
N VAL A 193 -11.52 -8.53 27.19
CA VAL A 193 -11.92 -9.84 27.73
C VAL A 193 -10.95 -10.91 27.27
N GLU A 194 -10.63 -10.94 25.96
CA GLU A 194 -9.70 -11.88 25.37
C GLU A 194 -8.81 -11.13 24.35
N CYS A 195 -7.63 -10.66 24.80
CA CYS A 195 -6.69 -9.90 24.00
C CYS A 195 -5.32 -10.60 24.04
N ARG A 196 -5.18 -11.65 23.25
CA ARG A 196 -3.92 -12.39 23.18
C ARG A 196 -2.84 -11.50 22.57
N PRO A 197 -1.62 -11.52 23.12
CA PRO A 197 -0.49 -10.80 22.51
C PRO A 197 -0.32 -11.17 21.04
N ALA A 198 0.04 -10.18 20.22
CA ALA A 198 0.41 -10.44 18.83
C ALA A 198 1.66 -11.33 18.80
N HIS A 199 1.57 -12.43 18.05
CA HIS A 199 2.69 -13.34 17.87
C HIS A 199 3.55 -12.91 16.68
N TYR A 200 4.87 -12.93 16.84
CA TYR A 200 5.83 -12.68 15.79
C TYR A 200 6.81 -13.85 15.68
N ASP A 201 6.81 -14.49 14.53
CA ASP A 201 7.64 -15.64 14.18
C ASP A 201 8.68 -15.30 13.08
N GLY A 202 8.77 -14.05 12.69
CA GLY A 202 9.72 -13.58 11.68
C GLY A 202 11.14 -13.46 12.21
N HIS A 203 12.10 -13.57 11.28
CA HIS A 203 13.53 -13.49 11.60
C HIS A 203 14.17 -12.18 11.12
N ASP A 204 13.38 -11.31 10.50
CA ASP A 204 13.90 -10.11 9.82
C ASP A 204 14.06 -8.90 10.76
N ALA A 205 13.40 -8.94 11.92
CA ALA A 205 13.56 -7.87 12.91
C ALA A 205 14.90 -8.00 13.67
N PRO A 206 15.54 -6.87 13.98
CA PRO A 206 16.75 -6.88 14.81
C PRO A 206 16.48 -7.51 16.18
N ARG A 207 17.50 -8.20 16.73
CA ARG A 207 17.45 -8.66 18.12
C ARG A 207 17.24 -7.49 19.07
N HIS A 208 16.49 -7.71 20.13
CA HIS A 208 16.12 -6.68 21.14
C HIS A 208 15.32 -5.51 20.56
N PHE A 209 14.55 -5.76 19.50
CA PHE A 209 13.65 -4.75 18.95
C PHE A 209 12.47 -4.53 19.91
N VAL A 210 12.23 -3.26 20.26
CA VAL A 210 11.05 -2.85 21.04
C VAL A 210 10.30 -1.78 20.26
N GLY A 211 9.00 -1.96 20.08
CA GLY A 211 8.18 -0.98 19.40
C GLY A 211 6.70 -1.19 19.62
N THR A 212 5.91 -0.14 19.38
CA THR A 212 4.46 -0.17 19.52
C THR A 212 3.80 0.23 18.22
N VAL A 213 2.97 -0.66 17.67
CA VAL A 213 2.00 -0.35 16.61
C VAL A 213 0.81 0.34 17.28
N ILE A 214 0.37 1.47 16.72
CA ILE A 214 -0.83 2.15 17.19
C ILE A 214 -1.92 1.99 16.13
N LEU A 215 -3.04 1.44 16.53
CA LEU A 215 -4.21 1.19 15.70
C LEU A 215 -5.39 2.02 16.22
N SER A 216 -6.29 2.38 15.32
CA SER A 216 -7.64 2.83 15.66
C SER A 216 -8.60 1.74 15.19
N ALA A 217 -9.48 1.30 16.04
CA ALA A 217 -10.45 0.24 15.73
C ALA A 217 -11.84 0.60 16.25
N VAL A 218 -12.87 0.11 15.59
CA VAL A 218 -14.24 0.14 16.11
C VAL A 218 -14.46 -1.09 16.95
N ILE A 219 -14.81 -0.89 18.21
CA ILE A 219 -15.32 -1.96 19.07
C ILE A 219 -16.84 -1.92 18.97
N THR A 220 -17.40 -2.94 18.39
CA THR A 220 -18.85 -3.06 18.11
C THR A 220 -19.67 -3.31 19.38
N ALA A 221 -20.97 -3.15 19.29
CA ALA A 221 -21.88 -3.35 20.44
C ALA A 221 -21.91 -4.81 20.96
N ASP A 222 -21.41 -5.77 20.20
CA ASP A 222 -21.22 -7.17 20.60
C ASP A 222 -19.82 -7.48 21.15
N GLY A 223 -18.95 -6.45 21.20
CA GLY A 223 -17.57 -6.57 21.69
C GLY A 223 -16.56 -7.11 20.67
N SER A 224 -16.95 -7.24 19.41
CA SER A 224 -16.02 -7.59 18.30
C SER A 224 -15.23 -6.37 17.85
N THR A 225 -14.14 -6.61 17.16
CA THR A 225 -13.32 -5.54 16.56
C THR A 225 -13.62 -5.42 15.08
N ASP A 226 -13.83 -4.20 14.59
CA ASP A 226 -14.08 -3.86 13.18
C ASP A 226 -13.33 -2.58 12.79
N ASP A 227 -13.32 -2.24 11.51
CA ASP A 227 -12.73 -1.01 10.94
C ASP A 227 -11.38 -0.65 11.55
N VAL A 228 -10.42 -1.59 11.47
CA VAL A 228 -9.06 -1.40 11.99
C VAL A 228 -8.24 -0.54 11.05
N MET A 229 -7.75 0.59 11.55
CA MET A 229 -6.88 1.53 10.83
C MET A 229 -5.52 1.65 11.52
N VAL A 230 -4.46 1.83 10.75
CA VAL A 230 -3.10 2.01 11.26
C VAL A 230 -2.82 3.50 11.50
N LEU A 231 -2.53 3.89 12.74
CA LEU A 231 -2.10 5.25 13.09
C LEU A 231 -0.58 5.37 13.17
N LYS A 232 0.10 4.30 13.61
CA LYS A 232 1.56 4.20 13.63
C LYS A 232 1.98 2.77 13.32
N ALA A 233 2.74 2.61 12.25
CA ALA A 233 3.28 1.34 11.80
C ALA A 233 4.63 1.01 12.45
N LEU A 234 4.99 -0.27 12.41
CA LEU A 234 6.32 -0.79 12.62
C LEU A 234 6.71 -1.67 11.43
N PRO A 235 8.00 -1.73 11.07
CA PRO A 235 8.51 -2.57 10.00
C PRO A 235 8.49 -4.07 10.35
N TYR A 236 9.04 -4.90 9.48
CA TYR A 236 9.29 -6.34 9.67
C TYR A 236 8.03 -7.21 9.81
N GLY A 237 6.89 -6.81 9.24
CA GLY A 237 5.63 -7.53 9.39
C GLY A 237 4.91 -7.33 10.72
N LEU A 238 5.48 -6.56 11.64
CA LEU A 238 4.91 -6.35 12.99
C LEU A 238 3.56 -5.67 12.93
N THR A 239 3.36 -4.72 12.01
CA THR A 239 2.06 -4.05 11.83
C THR A 239 0.97 -5.02 11.39
N ALA A 240 1.26 -5.91 10.45
CA ALA A 240 0.31 -6.94 10.02
C ALA A 240 -0.09 -7.87 11.18
N ARG A 241 0.90 -8.32 11.97
CA ARG A 241 0.65 -9.15 13.15
C ARG A 241 -0.18 -8.44 14.22
N ALA A 242 0.04 -7.13 14.40
CA ALA A 242 -0.79 -6.32 15.31
C ALA A 242 -2.25 -6.25 14.84
N ILE A 243 -2.49 -6.04 13.54
CA ILE A 243 -3.83 -5.99 12.95
C ILE A 243 -4.54 -7.34 13.10
N GLU A 244 -3.86 -8.45 12.76
CA GLU A 244 -4.39 -9.81 12.89
C GLU A 244 -4.79 -10.10 14.36
N ALA A 245 -3.91 -9.76 15.30
CA ALA A 245 -4.20 -9.94 16.72
C ALA A 245 -5.44 -9.14 17.14
N VAL A 246 -5.47 -7.83 16.85
CA VAL A 246 -6.58 -6.95 17.25
C VAL A 246 -7.90 -7.38 16.61
N LYS A 247 -7.91 -7.84 15.38
CA LYS A 247 -9.11 -8.40 14.71
C LYS A 247 -9.66 -9.63 15.43
N SER A 248 -8.82 -10.38 16.14
CA SER A 248 -9.23 -11.57 16.92
C SER A 248 -9.68 -11.25 18.34
N TRP A 249 -9.41 -10.05 18.84
CA TRP A 249 -9.67 -9.67 20.20
C TRP A 249 -11.17 -9.55 20.51
N LYS A 250 -11.52 -9.79 21.77
CA LYS A 250 -12.88 -9.65 22.29
C LYS A 250 -12.89 -8.68 23.45
N PHE A 251 -13.89 -7.81 23.44
CA PHE A 251 -14.08 -6.77 24.44
C PHE A 251 -15.47 -6.86 25.10
N THR A 252 -15.56 -6.43 26.34
CA THR A 252 -16.84 -5.95 26.85
C THR A 252 -17.14 -4.64 26.12
N PRO A 253 -18.31 -4.52 25.43
CA PRO A 253 -18.61 -3.32 24.65
C PRO A 253 -18.72 -2.07 25.52
N ALA A 254 -18.48 -0.93 24.94
CA ALA A 254 -18.79 0.34 25.58
C ALA A 254 -20.30 0.46 25.85
N ARG A 255 -20.65 1.31 26.81
CA ARG A 255 -22.05 1.64 27.12
C ARG A 255 -22.28 3.14 26.90
N ASP A 256 -23.45 3.45 26.38
CA ASP A 256 -23.95 4.82 26.32
C ASP A 256 -24.41 5.33 27.69
N SER A 257 -24.83 6.60 27.79
CA SER A 257 -25.34 7.21 29.02
C SER A 257 -26.61 6.56 29.56
N ARG A 258 -27.29 5.71 28.78
CA ARG A 258 -28.48 4.95 29.17
C ARG A 258 -28.15 3.52 29.60
N GLY A 259 -26.87 3.12 29.51
CA GLY A 259 -26.41 1.79 29.85
C GLY A 259 -26.50 0.76 28.71
N ASN A 260 -26.92 1.16 27.51
CA ASN A 260 -26.98 0.26 26.35
C ASN A 260 -25.61 0.00 25.79
N SER A 261 -25.36 -1.20 25.28
CA SER A 261 -24.14 -1.50 24.52
C SER A 261 -24.07 -0.68 23.23
N ALA A 262 -22.93 -0.07 22.98
CA ALA A 262 -22.73 0.82 21.85
C ALA A 262 -21.39 0.57 21.16
N ALA A 263 -21.36 0.79 19.84
CA ALA A 263 -20.12 0.81 19.09
C ALA A 263 -19.34 2.10 19.38
N VAL A 264 -18.03 1.97 19.60
CA VAL A 264 -17.13 3.12 19.82
C VAL A 264 -15.82 2.91 19.08
N ARG A 265 -15.18 4.01 18.69
CA ARG A 265 -13.82 4.00 18.18
C ARG A 265 -12.82 4.06 19.34
N GLN A 266 -11.88 3.12 19.34
CA GLN A 266 -10.87 2.96 20.38
C GLN A 266 -9.47 3.01 19.76
N VAL A 267 -8.53 3.73 20.39
CA VAL A 267 -7.10 3.66 20.07
C VAL A 267 -6.48 2.51 20.85
N ILE A 268 -5.75 1.66 20.15
CA ILE A 268 -5.15 0.43 20.68
C ILE A 268 -3.66 0.42 20.38
N GLY A 269 -2.82 0.24 21.39
CA GLY A 269 -1.39 0.02 21.27
C GLY A 269 -1.06 -1.47 21.36
N VAL A 270 -0.33 -1.99 20.37
CA VAL A 270 0.21 -3.35 20.39
C VAL A 270 1.72 -3.27 20.47
N THR A 271 2.29 -3.66 21.59
CA THR A 271 3.74 -3.56 21.83
C THR A 271 4.40 -4.90 21.60
N PHE A 272 5.49 -4.86 20.85
CA PHE A 272 6.37 -5.99 20.60
C PHE A 272 7.65 -5.83 21.40
N HIS A 273 8.09 -6.91 22.03
CA HIS A 273 9.38 -7.09 22.67
C HIS A 273 10.00 -8.33 22.03
N LEU A 274 11.00 -8.14 21.20
CA LEU A 274 11.70 -9.22 20.52
C LEU A 274 13.06 -9.43 21.22
N ASP A 275 13.32 -10.64 21.67
CA ASP A 275 14.55 -11.04 22.38
C ASP A 275 15.71 -11.40 21.43
#